data_54b35245ac10b98f08e9121aaf9ca56f
#
_entry.id   54b35245ac10b98f08e9121aaf9ca56f
#
_cell.length_a   1.000
_cell.length_b   1.000
_cell.length_c   1.000
_cell.angle_alpha   90.00
_cell.angle_beta   90.00
_cell.angle_gamma   90.00
#
_symmetry.space_group_name_H-M   'P 1'
#
loop_
_entity.id
_entity.type
_entity.pdbx_description
1 polymer ?
#
loop_
_entity_poly.entity_id
_entity_poly.type
_entity_poly.pdbx_seq_one_letter_code
_entity_poly.pdbx_strand_id
1 'polypeptide(L)'
;MPPPIRQLLDVYKDATNGRVTRHTLLVDRDFHFKIAQLAGNETVYKLLVSVLEKVIMKRNIERIAPLDAKTGFKRHAMILKAIERRDKRQAVQQIREHIRQGKMRVLEQVNRKNEFRLGRAADGVRGFLV
;
A
#
# COMPACT_ATOMS: atom_id res chain seq x y z
N MET A 1 -2.72 13.20 19.77
CA MET A 1 -2.60 11.91 19.07
C MET A 1 -1.98 10.87 20.00
N PRO A 2 -2.56 9.69 20.10
CA PRO A 2 -1.96 8.63 20.89
C PRO A 2 -0.53 8.32 20.42
N PRO A 3 0.45 8.18 21.33
CA PRO A 3 1.85 7.91 20.99
C PRO A 3 2.08 6.74 20.03
N PRO A 4 1.30 5.64 20.10
CA PRO A 4 1.57 4.45 19.30
C PRO A 4 1.54 4.64 17.78
N ILE A 5 0.67 5.51 17.26
CA ILE A 5 0.56 5.69 15.81
C ILE A 5 1.71 6.55 15.26
N ARG A 6 2.17 7.50 16.04
CA ARG A 6 3.35 8.31 15.69
C ARG A 6 4.61 7.45 15.67
N GLN A 7 4.74 6.53 16.62
CA GLN A 7 5.83 5.56 16.65
C GLN A 7 5.83 4.65 15.41
N LEU A 8 4.65 4.24 14.93
CA LEU A 8 4.56 3.46 13.70
C LEU A 8 5.04 4.24 12.47
N LEU A 9 4.82 5.56 12.43
CA LEU A 9 5.36 6.40 11.37
C LEU A 9 6.89 6.47 11.41
N ASP A 10 7.46 6.59 12.60
CA ASP A 10 8.92 6.57 12.79
C ASP A 10 9.51 5.21 12.41
N VAL A 11 8.89 4.12 12.84
CA VAL A 11 9.28 2.75 12.45
C VAL A 11 9.20 2.57 10.93
N TYR A 12 8.15 3.10 10.29
CA TYR A 12 8.02 3.06 8.83
C TYR A 12 9.17 3.82 8.15
N LYS A 13 9.50 5.00 8.62
CA LYS A 13 10.63 5.79 8.13
C LYS A 13 11.96 5.03 8.22
N ASP A 14 12.22 4.42 9.37
CA ASP A 14 13.44 3.65 9.61
C ASP A 14 13.49 2.36 8.78
N ALA A 15 12.35 1.65 8.69
CA ALA A 15 12.23 0.42 7.92
C ALA A 15 12.41 0.63 6.42
N THR A 16 12.07 1.80 5.91
CA THR A 16 12.16 2.08 4.47
C THR A 16 13.55 2.45 4.02
N ASN A 17 14.31 3.15 4.78
CA ASN A 17 15.70 3.57 4.49
C ASN A 17 16.06 3.58 2.99
N GLY A 18 15.14 4.06 2.17
CA GLY A 18 15.21 4.09 0.70
C GLY A 18 14.88 2.81 -0.04
N ARG A 19 14.63 1.68 0.65
CA ARG A 19 14.26 0.39 0.03
C ARG A 19 12.93 -0.12 0.55
N VAL A 20 12.16 -0.70 -0.34
CA VAL A 20 10.92 -1.39 0.02
C VAL A 20 11.19 -2.88 0.15
N THR A 21 10.98 -3.40 1.35
CA THR A 21 11.13 -4.80 1.70
C THR A 21 9.80 -5.38 2.19
N ARG A 22 9.77 -6.70 2.42
CA ARG A 22 8.63 -7.34 3.09
C ARG A 22 8.35 -6.68 4.46
N HIS A 23 9.39 -6.32 5.19
CA HIS A 23 9.25 -5.64 6.47
C HIS A 23 8.54 -4.29 6.31
N THR A 24 8.87 -3.52 5.29
CA THR A 24 8.18 -2.26 4.95
C THR A 24 6.69 -2.47 4.71
N LEU A 25 6.31 -3.52 3.99
CA LEU A 25 4.90 -3.86 3.73
C LEU A 25 4.14 -4.20 5.01
N LEU A 26 4.77 -4.90 5.94
CA LEU A 26 4.17 -5.23 7.23
C LEU A 26 4.00 -4.00 8.12
N VAL A 27 4.96 -3.10 8.12
CA VAL A 27 4.87 -1.83 8.86
C VAL A 27 3.78 -0.93 8.26
N ASP A 28 3.67 -0.87 6.94
CA ASP A 28 2.59 -0.17 6.23
C ASP A 28 1.21 -0.72 6.65
N ARG A 29 1.06 -2.03 6.64
CA ARG A 29 -0.16 -2.70 7.13
C ARG A 29 -0.49 -2.30 8.56
N ASP A 30 0.48 -2.36 9.45
CA ASP A 30 0.28 -2.09 10.88
C ASP A 30 -0.11 -0.64 11.14
N PHE A 31 0.38 0.30 10.33
CA PHE A 31 -0.06 1.69 10.36
C PHE A 31 -1.56 1.82 10.06
N HIS A 32 -2.05 1.18 9.01
CA HIS A 32 -3.47 1.18 8.66
C HIS A 32 -4.33 0.46 9.70
N PHE A 33 -3.88 -0.67 10.22
CA PHE A 33 -4.57 -1.38 11.29
C PHE A 33 -4.72 -0.53 12.55
N LYS A 34 -3.68 0.20 12.91
CA LYS A 34 -3.72 1.06 14.09
C LYS A 34 -4.72 2.20 13.95
N ILE A 35 -4.79 2.82 12.79
CA ILE A 35 -5.81 3.85 12.50
C ILE A 35 -7.21 3.27 12.66
N ALA A 36 -7.48 2.12 12.06
CA ALA A 36 -8.79 1.47 12.14
C ALA A 36 -9.14 1.04 13.56
N GLN A 37 -8.18 0.54 14.33
CA GLN A 37 -8.35 0.16 15.72
C GLN A 37 -8.71 1.38 16.60
N LEU A 38 -8.05 2.50 16.39
CA LEU A 38 -8.34 3.74 17.12
C LEU A 38 -9.71 4.34 16.80
N ALA A 39 -10.27 4.03 15.63
CA ALA A 39 -11.62 4.44 15.25
C ALA A 39 -12.72 3.75 16.07
N GLY A 40 -12.40 2.66 16.78
CA GLY A 40 -13.31 1.98 17.71
C GLY A 40 -14.42 1.15 17.06
N ASN A 41 -14.39 0.93 15.75
CA ASN A 41 -15.34 0.08 15.04
C ASN A 41 -14.74 -1.30 14.77
N GLU A 42 -15.06 -2.26 15.60
CA GLU A 42 -14.55 -3.62 15.57
C GLU A 42 -14.87 -4.33 14.24
N THR A 43 -16.06 -4.14 13.71
CA THR A 43 -16.46 -4.76 12.43
C THR A 43 -15.63 -4.22 11.26
N VAL A 44 -15.46 -2.90 11.17
CA VAL A 44 -14.62 -2.27 10.15
C VAL A 44 -13.17 -2.72 10.30
N TYR A 45 -12.67 -2.80 11.52
CA TYR A 45 -11.31 -3.27 11.78
C TYR A 45 -11.09 -4.71 11.26
N LYS A 46 -11.98 -5.65 11.58
CA LYS A 46 -11.88 -7.03 11.11
C LYS A 46 -11.96 -7.16 9.60
N LEU A 47 -12.84 -6.39 8.95
CA LEU A 47 -12.93 -6.35 7.50
C LEU A 47 -11.64 -5.80 6.87
N LEU A 48 -11.08 -4.74 7.43
CA LEU A 48 -9.84 -4.15 6.95
C LEU A 48 -8.66 -5.13 7.09
N VAL A 49 -8.55 -5.84 8.20
CA VAL A 49 -7.53 -6.88 8.42
C VAL A 49 -7.62 -7.92 7.29
N SER A 50 -8.81 -8.47 7.04
CA SER A 50 -9.02 -9.46 5.98
C SER A 50 -8.63 -8.94 4.59
N VAL A 51 -9.01 -7.71 4.26
CA VAL A 51 -8.70 -7.10 2.97
C VAL A 51 -7.20 -6.85 2.80
N LEU A 52 -6.55 -6.26 3.81
CA LEU A 52 -5.12 -5.93 3.72
C LEU A 52 -4.23 -7.17 3.69
N GLU A 53 -4.59 -8.22 4.39
CA GLU A 53 -3.87 -9.50 4.30
C GLU A 53 -3.91 -10.07 2.87
N LYS A 54 -5.07 -10.01 2.22
CA LYS A 54 -5.21 -10.42 0.81
C LYS A 54 -4.42 -9.54 -0.14
N VAL A 55 -4.42 -8.22 0.08
CA VAL A 55 -3.64 -7.27 -0.74
C VAL A 55 -2.15 -7.55 -0.61
N ILE A 56 -1.65 -7.77 0.61
CA ILE A 56 -0.24 -8.07 0.86
C ILE A 56 0.15 -9.39 0.21
N MET A 57 -0.67 -10.42 0.36
CA MET A 57 -0.45 -11.70 -0.30
C MET A 57 -0.40 -11.57 -1.82
N LYS A 58 -1.33 -10.83 -2.40
CA LYS A 58 -1.35 -10.54 -3.85
C LYS A 58 -0.09 -9.82 -4.31
N ARG A 59 0.35 -8.80 -3.59
CA ARG A 59 1.60 -8.08 -3.89
C ARG A 59 2.82 -8.99 -3.82
N ASN A 60 2.89 -9.88 -2.84
CA ASN A 60 3.98 -10.85 -2.72
C ASN A 60 4.01 -11.84 -3.88
N ILE A 61 2.85 -12.41 -4.25
CA ILE A 61 2.73 -13.37 -5.35
C ILE A 61 3.09 -12.71 -6.68
N GLU A 62 2.52 -11.56 -6.96
CA GLU A 62 2.73 -10.81 -8.22
C GLU A 62 4.04 -10.03 -8.24
N ARG A 63 4.79 -9.99 -7.15
CA ARG A 63 6.01 -9.18 -6.99
C ARG A 63 5.76 -7.70 -7.35
N ILE A 64 4.61 -7.18 -6.93
CA ILE A 64 4.25 -5.78 -7.17
C ILE A 64 5.03 -4.91 -6.20
N ALA A 65 5.91 -4.08 -6.75
CA ALA A 65 6.62 -3.10 -5.96
C ALA A 65 5.63 -2.07 -5.40
N PRO A 66 5.62 -1.80 -4.07
CA PRO A 66 4.87 -0.68 -3.52
C PRO A 66 5.44 0.66 -4.00
N LEU A 67 4.73 1.76 -3.69
CA LEU A 67 5.29 3.10 -3.88
C LEU A 67 6.68 3.17 -3.27
N ASP A 68 7.55 4.01 -3.87
CA ASP A 68 8.84 4.22 -3.25
C ASP A 68 8.66 4.65 -1.78
N ALA A 69 9.60 4.23 -0.94
CA ALA A 69 9.50 4.38 0.50
C ALA A 69 9.30 5.84 0.94
N LYS A 70 9.94 6.77 0.23
CA LYS A 70 9.86 8.21 0.52
C LYS A 70 8.46 8.76 0.27
N THR A 71 7.84 8.39 -0.85
CA THR A 71 6.47 8.79 -1.19
C THR A 71 5.46 8.18 -0.23
N GLY A 72 5.62 6.90 0.12
CA GLY A 72 4.78 6.22 1.10
C GLY A 72 4.84 6.87 2.48
N PHE A 73 6.03 7.17 2.97
CA PHE A 73 6.21 7.88 4.24
C PHE A 73 5.53 9.25 4.24
N LYS A 74 5.74 10.04 3.20
CA LYS A 74 5.15 11.38 3.06
C LYS A 74 3.63 11.34 3.10
N ARG A 75 3.02 10.35 2.45
CA ARG A 75 1.56 10.17 2.45
C ARG A 75 1.02 9.78 3.81
N HIS A 76 1.66 8.83 4.48
CA HIS A 76 1.28 8.45 5.84
C HIS A 76 1.41 9.63 6.80
N ALA A 77 2.44 10.43 6.68
CA ALA A 77 2.62 11.65 7.46
C ALA A 77 1.50 12.66 7.23
N MET A 78 1.03 12.83 6.01
CA MET A 78 -0.10 13.73 5.69
C MET A 78 -1.41 13.23 6.30
N ILE A 79 -1.69 11.94 6.25
CA ILE A 79 -2.86 11.33 6.88
C ILE A 79 -2.81 11.57 8.40
N LEU A 80 -1.69 11.25 9.02
CA LEU A 80 -1.48 11.42 10.45
C LEU A 80 -1.68 12.87 10.90
N LYS A 81 -1.11 13.82 10.17
CA LYS A 81 -1.24 15.26 10.44
C LYS A 81 -2.69 15.73 10.40
N ALA A 82 -3.48 15.25 9.44
CA ALA A 82 -4.90 15.56 9.36
C ALA A 82 -5.67 14.99 10.57
N ILE A 83 -5.35 13.78 11.00
CA ILE A 83 -5.93 13.17 12.19
C ILE A 83 -5.56 13.95 13.46
N GLU A 84 -4.30 14.33 13.62
CA GLU A 84 -3.83 15.12 14.77
C GLU A 84 -4.52 16.48 14.87
N ARG A 85 -4.79 17.11 13.74
CA ARG A 85 -5.53 18.38 13.66
C ARG A 85 -7.04 18.22 13.83
N ARG A 86 -7.52 16.99 13.95
CA ARG A 86 -8.96 16.65 13.96
C ARG A 86 -9.70 17.17 12.73
N ASP A 87 -8.99 17.32 11.62
CA ASP A 87 -9.55 17.71 10.34
C ASP A 87 -10.09 16.46 9.61
N LYS A 88 -11.34 16.13 9.92
CA LYS A 88 -12.02 14.96 9.36
C LYS A 88 -12.04 15.00 7.83
N ARG A 89 -12.32 16.17 7.25
CA ARG A 89 -12.40 16.32 5.79
C ARG A 89 -11.07 16.00 5.13
N GLN A 90 -9.98 16.56 5.64
CA GLN A 90 -8.64 16.31 5.13
C GLN A 90 -8.21 14.85 5.36
N ALA A 91 -8.49 14.29 6.53
CA ALA A 91 -8.17 12.90 6.82
C ALA A 91 -8.84 11.94 5.82
N VAL A 92 -10.14 12.13 5.55
CA VAL A 92 -10.89 11.33 4.57
C VAL A 92 -10.34 11.53 3.16
N GLN A 93 -10.05 12.76 2.76
CA GLN A 93 -9.49 13.07 1.44
C GLN A 93 -8.12 12.41 1.25
N GLN A 94 -7.24 12.52 2.22
CA GLN A 94 -5.89 11.95 2.17
C GLN A 94 -5.91 10.41 2.10
N ILE A 95 -6.75 9.75 2.91
CA ILE A 95 -6.83 8.30 2.88
C ILE A 95 -7.45 7.77 1.58
N ARG A 96 -8.46 8.43 1.06
CA ARG A 96 -9.06 8.07 -0.25
C ARG A 96 -8.05 8.18 -1.38
N GLU A 97 -7.30 9.27 -1.43
CA GLU A 97 -6.27 9.48 -2.45
C GLU A 97 -5.14 8.46 -2.32
N HIS A 98 -4.73 8.14 -1.10
CA HIS A 98 -3.73 7.12 -0.81
C HIS A 98 -4.17 5.74 -1.34
N ILE A 99 -5.41 5.34 -1.04
CA ILE A 99 -5.97 4.06 -1.51
C ILE A 99 -6.11 4.05 -3.03
N ARG A 100 -6.61 5.14 -3.63
CA ARG A 100 -6.75 5.27 -5.08
C ARG A 100 -5.41 5.10 -5.80
N GLN A 101 -4.38 5.74 -5.33
CA GLN A 101 -3.05 5.65 -5.94
C GLN A 101 -2.43 4.27 -5.77
N GLY A 102 -2.63 3.63 -4.61
CA GLY A 102 -2.23 2.25 -4.41
C GLY A 102 -2.91 1.30 -5.39
N LYS A 103 -4.21 1.46 -5.61
CA LYS A 103 -4.98 0.70 -6.61
C LYS A 103 -4.45 0.91 -8.03
N MET A 104 -4.26 2.16 -8.44
CA MET A 104 -3.77 2.48 -9.78
C MET A 104 -2.40 1.87 -10.05
N ARG A 105 -1.51 1.91 -9.06
CA ARG A 105 -0.19 1.31 -9.17
C ARG A 105 -0.24 -0.21 -9.34
N VAL A 106 -1.09 -0.90 -8.58
CA VAL A 106 -1.29 -2.35 -8.72
C VAL A 106 -1.79 -2.69 -10.11
N LEU A 107 -2.82 -1.99 -10.59
CA LEU A 107 -3.41 -2.21 -11.91
C LEU A 107 -2.39 -1.97 -13.03
N GLU A 108 -1.60 -0.92 -12.94
CA GLU A 108 -0.56 -0.59 -13.92
C GLU A 108 0.48 -1.70 -14.00
N GLN A 109 0.97 -2.19 -12.86
CA GLN A 109 1.97 -3.27 -12.85
C GLN A 109 1.42 -4.60 -13.34
N VAL A 110 0.18 -4.94 -13.02
CA VAL A 110 -0.49 -6.14 -13.54
C VAL A 110 -0.65 -6.05 -15.05
N ASN A 111 -1.08 -4.92 -15.58
CA ASN A 111 -1.22 -4.71 -17.03
C ASN A 111 0.12 -4.83 -17.76
N ARG A 112 1.19 -4.24 -17.26
CA ARG A 112 2.54 -4.38 -17.83
C ARG A 112 3.00 -5.84 -17.89
N LYS A 113 2.74 -6.62 -16.84
CA LYS A 113 3.08 -8.05 -16.81
C LYS A 113 2.27 -8.84 -17.83
N ASN A 114 0.98 -8.53 -18.00
CA ASN A 114 0.14 -9.18 -18.98
C ASN A 114 0.59 -8.86 -20.42
N GLU A 115 0.91 -7.61 -20.71
CA GLU A 115 1.46 -7.19 -22.00
C GLU A 115 2.77 -7.93 -22.33
N PHE A 116 3.67 -8.03 -21.36
CA PHE A 116 4.92 -8.76 -21.52
C PHE A 116 4.71 -10.26 -21.78
N ARG A 117 3.77 -10.91 -21.08
CA ARG A 117 3.42 -12.32 -21.30
C ARG A 117 2.83 -12.54 -22.69
N LEU A 118 1.94 -11.66 -23.14
CA LEU A 118 1.33 -11.70 -24.46
C LEU A 118 2.37 -11.46 -25.58
N GLY A 119 3.28 -10.51 -25.39
CA GLY A 119 4.37 -10.24 -26.31
C GLY A 119 5.29 -11.45 -26.47
N ARG A 120 5.69 -12.11 -25.40
CA ARG A 120 6.49 -13.34 -25.44
C ARG A 120 5.78 -14.50 -26.13
N ALA A 121 4.48 -14.64 -25.90
CA ALA A 121 3.67 -15.67 -26.57
C ALA A 121 3.61 -15.42 -28.10
N ALA A 122 3.43 -14.16 -28.50
CA ALA A 122 3.41 -13.78 -29.92
C ALA A 122 4.77 -14.02 -30.61
N ASP A 123 5.87 -13.71 -29.94
CA ASP A 123 7.22 -13.96 -30.46
C ASP A 123 7.52 -15.46 -30.56
N GLY A 124 7.06 -16.24 -29.59
CA GLY A 124 7.16 -17.71 -29.65
C GLY A 124 6.42 -18.31 -30.83
N VAL A 125 5.22 -17.83 -31.12
CA VAL A 125 4.42 -18.27 -32.28
C VAL A 125 5.08 -17.86 -33.61
N ARG A 126 5.66 -16.65 -33.71
CA ARG A 126 6.40 -16.21 -34.90
C ARG A 126 7.61 -17.08 -35.16
N GLY A 127 8.35 -17.48 -34.13
CA GLY A 127 9.48 -18.39 -34.24
C GLY A 127 9.08 -19.79 -34.69
N PHE A 128 7.84 -20.20 -34.52
CA PHE A 128 7.32 -21.50 -34.93
C PHE A 128 6.83 -21.54 -36.39
N LEU A 129 6.50 -20.36 -36.96
CA LEU A 129 5.99 -20.22 -38.33
C LEU A 129 7.10 -19.92 -39.37
N VAL A 130 8.34 -19.78 -38.91
CA VAL A 130 9.50 -19.61 -39.74
C VAL A 130 10.33 -20.86 -39.74
#